data_729bb60d7a9e6fdebbd03a0967570a8d
#
_entry.id   729bb60d7a9e6fdebbd03a0967570a8d
#
_cell.length_a   1.000
_cell.length_b   1.000
_cell.length_c   1.000
_cell.angle_alpha   90.00
_cell.angle_beta   90.00
_cell.angle_gamma   90.00
#
_symmetry.space_group_name_H-M   'P 1'
#
loop_
_entity.id
_entity.type
_entity.pdbx_description
1 polymer ?
#
loop_
_entity_poly.entity_id
_entity_poly.type
_entity_poly.pdbx_seq_one_letter_code
_entity_poly.pdbx_strand_id
1 'polypeptide(L)'
;MLAGDAQCEQQAAKGAGGGKAGVTAAVSANNSFALDLYAKLSAENSGENVFFSPFSVINALTMVAEGARDYTAKEMRQVLHLPEDLVGIHRGLANLGLRYNPQKDTPEVLKTKEAISAQQKALEDIKAEIAGLRKQKKWREAGEAIKRQREGNERLKQLLKQIDPTEITVANALWGEKSYPFRQGYLDKISGLYKTGSVRQSDFKGNFDAERLKINGWAEKQTREKIKDLLPAGSLDRYTRLVLVNAIYFKGEWVSPFKKSDTRNEPFTGSDGSKADVPLMRRQNMEDVRYGAFKPNGSFFNTPMRVSMRGKAPVTDGGPNGFSMIELPYRGGKLAMVVIAPNRPSGLAAVEKQLTSKALAGWLEKLRKRKVHVFVPRFRSETSYKLNEMLQAMGMPSAFKDPRFPGGAKFGGMTTSTDPMQQLYIALVQHKAFVDVDEEGTEAAAATAVAMAVPTSMPMDRPFTPTFRADRPFFYCIRDIETGCILFAGRVVKPGA
;
A
#
# COMPACT_ATOMS: atom_id res chain seq x y z
N MET A 1 -36.83 0.28 -29.81
CA MET A 1 -35.90 -0.07 -28.70
C MET A 1 -34.46 -0.24 -29.17
N LEU A 2 -34.02 0.39 -30.24
CA LEU A 2 -32.62 0.23 -30.74
C LEU A 2 -31.88 1.57 -30.90
N ALA A 3 -32.47 2.70 -30.44
CA ALA A 3 -31.84 4.02 -30.52
C ALA A 3 -31.24 4.52 -29.20
N GLY A 4 -31.48 3.83 -28.08
CA GLY A 4 -30.97 4.20 -26.74
C GLY A 4 -29.55 3.77 -26.48
N ASP A 5 -29.14 2.63 -27.03
CA ASP A 5 -27.84 2.04 -26.75
C ASP A 5 -26.68 2.74 -27.47
N ALA A 6 -26.95 3.27 -28.68
CA ALA A 6 -25.95 4.02 -29.46
C ALA A 6 -25.58 5.40 -28.88
N GLN A 7 -26.50 6.05 -28.16
CA GLN A 7 -26.19 7.30 -27.46
C GLN A 7 -25.40 7.11 -26.19
N CYS A 8 -25.58 5.97 -25.51
CA CYS A 8 -24.79 5.61 -24.30
C CYS A 8 -23.33 5.27 -24.68
N GLU A 9 -23.09 4.58 -25.80
CA GLU A 9 -21.74 4.27 -26.30
C GLU A 9 -21.02 5.53 -26.84
N GLN A 10 -21.71 6.45 -27.47
CA GLN A 10 -21.12 7.72 -27.96
C GLN A 10 -20.76 8.69 -26.79
N GLN A 11 -21.48 8.66 -25.67
CA GLN A 11 -21.10 9.40 -24.48
C GLN A 11 -19.91 8.75 -23.76
N ALA A 12 -19.77 7.42 -23.79
CA ALA A 12 -18.60 6.72 -23.27
C ALA A 12 -17.32 7.03 -24.06
N ALA A 13 -17.40 7.15 -25.39
CA ALA A 13 -16.26 7.46 -26.25
C ALA A 13 -15.77 8.93 -26.14
N LYS A 14 -16.63 9.89 -25.79
CA LYS A 14 -16.22 11.28 -25.49
C LYS A 14 -15.58 11.45 -24.11
N GLY A 15 -15.57 10.41 -23.27
CA GLY A 15 -14.98 10.41 -21.93
C GLY A 15 -13.49 10.08 -21.85
N ALA A 16 -12.82 9.73 -22.95
CA ALA A 16 -11.42 9.30 -22.92
C ALA A 16 -10.41 10.38 -22.45
N GLY A 17 -10.70 11.66 -22.71
CA GLY A 17 -9.90 12.78 -22.17
C GLY A 17 -10.14 13.07 -20.69
N GLY A 18 -11.36 12.83 -20.18
CA GLY A 18 -11.73 13.05 -18.78
C GLY A 18 -11.21 11.98 -17.83
N GLY A 19 -10.92 10.76 -18.31
CA GLY A 19 -10.44 9.64 -17.49
C GLY A 19 -9.05 9.90 -16.89
N LYS A 20 -8.11 10.38 -17.69
CA LYS A 20 -6.72 10.62 -17.23
C LYS A 20 -6.63 11.80 -16.26
N ALA A 21 -7.32 12.89 -16.56
CA ALA A 21 -7.38 14.07 -15.69
C ALA A 21 -8.01 13.73 -14.33
N GLY A 22 -9.11 12.97 -14.32
CA GLY A 22 -9.75 12.50 -13.09
C GLY A 22 -8.85 11.59 -12.24
N VAL A 23 -8.09 10.69 -12.86
CA VAL A 23 -7.10 9.85 -12.17
C VAL A 23 -6.01 10.72 -11.55
N THR A 24 -5.45 11.68 -12.29
CA THR A 24 -4.42 12.59 -11.78
C THR A 24 -4.91 13.39 -10.58
N ALA A 25 -6.12 13.96 -10.66
CA ALA A 25 -6.74 14.69 -9.55
C ALA A 25 -6.97 13.78 -8.33
N ALA A 26 -7.48 12.57 -8.54
CA ALA A 26 -7.69 11.59 -7.48
C ALA A 26 -6.38 11.18 -6.79
N VAL A 27 -5.30 10.96 -7.56
CA VAL A 27 -3.97 10.66 -7.02
C VAL A 27 -3.42 11.83 -6.21
N SER A 28 -3.56 13.07 -6.71
CA SER A 28 -3.12 14.26 -5.99
C SER A 28 -3.82 14.42 -4.64
N ALA A 29 -5.16 14.30 -4.64
CA ALA A 29 -5.97 14.35 -3.42
C ALA A 29 -5.58 13.24 -2.44
N ASN A 30 -5.52 11.99 -2.94
CA ASN A 30 -5.12 10.84 -2.13
C ASN A 30 -3.74 11.01 -1.48
N ASN A 31 -2.74 11.45 -2.25
CA ASN A 31 -1.37 11.53 -1.76
C ASN A 31 -1.19 12.68 -0.76
N SER A 32 -1.90 13.80 -0.93
CA SER A 32 -1.90 14.90 0.04
C SER A 32 -2.58 14.46 1.34
N PHE A 33 -3.79 13.91 1.26
CA PHE A 33 -4.49 13.35 2.40
C PHE A 33 -3.68 12.24 3.12
N ALA A 34 -2.99 11.38 2.35
CA ALA A 34 -2.16 10.31 2.89
C ALA A 34 -1.09 10.83 3.85
N LEU A 35 -0.39 11.89 3.46
CA LEU A 35 0.72 12.40 4.28
C LEU A 35 0.24 13.29 5.41
N ASP A 36 -0.88 14.01 5.25
CA ASP A 36 -1.52 14.73 6.34
C ASP A 36 -2.04 13.77 7.42
N LEU A 37 -2.72 12.70 7.02
CA LEU A 37 -3.19 11.66 7.94
C LEU A 37 -2.02 10.91 8.59
N TYR A 38 -0.95 10.61 7.82
CA TYR A 38 0.27 10.02 8.36
C TYR A 38 0.89 10.90 9.47
N ALA A 39 0.99 12.20 9.22
CA ALA A 39 1.55 13.13 10.19
C ALA A 39 0.75 13.14 11.50
N LYS A 40 -0.60 13.10 11.41
CA LYS A 40 -1.48 13.01 12.59
C LYS A 40 -1.34 11.67 13.32
N LEU A 41 -1.42 10.55 12.58
CA LEU A 41 -1.27 9.20 13.15
C LEU A 41 0.09 9.04 13.85
N SER A 42 1.16 9.53 13.23
CA SER A 42 2.52 9.46 13.79
C SER A 42 2.68 10.29 15.06
N ALA A 43 2.02 11.45 15.15
CA ALA A 43 2.06 12.29 16.32
C ALA A 43 1.31 11.68 17.51
N GLU A 44 0.12 11.10 17.26
CA GLU A 44 -0.72 10.48 18.30
C GLU A 44 -0.16 9.12 18.77
N ASN A 45 0.55 8.40 17.89
CA ASN A 45 1.15 7.10 18.19
C ASN A 45 2.68 7.21 18.33
N SER A 46 3.17 8.17 19.09
CA SER A 46 4.60 8.40 19.30
C SER A 46 5.29 7.14 19.81
N GLY A 47 6.37 6.71 19.11
CA GLY A 47 7.13 5.51 19.48
C GLY A 47 6.49 4.17 19.09
N GLU A 48 5.37 4.17 18.38
CA GLU A 48 4.69 2.97 17.88
C GLU A 48 4.75 2.86 16.36
N ASN A 49 4.59 1.63 15.85
CA ASN A 49 4.41 1.39 14.42
C ASN A 49 3.10 2.01 13.94
N VAL A 50 3.13 2.56 12.74
CA VAL A 50 1.94 3.08 12.05
C VAL A 50 1.82 2.37 10.72
N PHE A 51 0.61 1.95 10.38
CA PHE A 51 0.28 1.40 9.07
C PHE A 51 -1.18 1.66 8.74
N PHE A 52 -1.45 2.20 7.56
CA PHE A 52 -2.82 2.45 7.11
C PHE A 52 -2.88 2.54 5.58
N SER A 53 -4.10 2.50 5.04
CA SER A 53 -4.35 2.72 3.63
C SER A 53 -5.09 4.05 3.42
N PRO A 54 -4.40 5.10 2.98
CA PRO A 54 -5.06 6.35 2.62
C PRO A 54 -6.05 6.15 1.47
N PHE A 55 -5.70 5.31 0.49
CA PHE A 55 -6.56 5.02 -0.65
C PHE A 55 -7.92 4.43 -0.23
N SER A 56 -7.93 3.52 0.73
CA SER A 56 -9.17 2.95 1.27
C SER A 56 -10.00 4.02 2.01
N VAL A 57 -9.37 4.82 2.86
CA VAL A 57 -10.05 5.84 3.67
C VAL A 57 -10.62 6.95 2.79
N ILE A 58 -9.83 7.50 1.83
CA ILE A 58 -10.32 8.59 0.96
C ILE A 58 -11.47 8.12 0.06
N ASN A 59 -11.44 6.88 -0.43
CA ASN A 59 -12.54 6.31 -1.21
C ASN A 59 -13.86 6.36 -0.43
N ALA A 60 -13.87 5.87 0.81
CA ALA A 60 -15.07 5.87 1.63
C ALA A 60 -15.53 7.28 2.02
N LEU A 61 -14.61 8.16 2.41
CA LEU A 61 -14.95 9.54 2.76
C LEU A 61 -15.42 10.37 1.56
N THR A 62 -14.92 10.11 0.35
CA THR A 62 -15.38 10.78 -0.86
C THR A 62 -16.81 10.38 -1.23
N MET A 63 -17.21 9.12 -0.99
CA MET A 63 -18.61 8.71 -1.14
C MET A 63 -19.53 9.54 -0.23
N VAL A 64 -19.14 9.78 1.00
CA VAL A 64 -19.90 10.60 1.95
C VAL A 64 -19.87 12.09 1.58
N ALA A 65 -18.73 12.59 1.11
CA ALA A 65 -18.58 13.98 0.67
C ALA A 65 -19.52 14.35 -0.48
N GLU A 66 -19.89 13.39 -1.35
CA GLU A 66 -20.90 13.57 -2.38
C GLU A 66 -22.28 14.01 -1.81
N GLY A 67 -22.60 13.50 -0.64
CA GLY A 67 -23.84 13.85 0.06
C GLY A 67 -23.76 15.09 0.95
N ALA A 68 -22.56 15.59 1.21
CA ALA A 68 -22.34 16.77 2.06
C ALA A 68 -22.81 18.07 1.37
N ARG A 69 -23.22 19.03 2.20
CA ARG A 69 -23.65 20.38 1.76
C ARG A 69 -23.03 21.43 2.66
N ASP A 70 -23.09 22.68 2.20
CA ASP A 70 -22.68 23.86 2.94
C ASP A 70 -21.27 23.74 3.56
N TYR A 71 -21.12 24.13 4.82
CA TYR A 71 -19.84 24.10 5.53
C TYR A 71 -19.28 22.67 5.70
N THR A 72 -20.13 21.63 5.85
CA THR A 72 -19.67 20.24 5.93
C THR A 72 -19.00 19.80 4.62
N ALA A 73 -19.56 20.17 3.48
CA ALA A 73 -18.93 19.92 2.18
C ALA A 73 -17.58 20.64 2.05
N LYS A 74 -17.52 21.90 2.52
CA LYS A 74 -16.29 22.71 2.46
C LYS A 74 -15.19 22.09 3.34
N GLU A 75 -15.51 21.73 4.59
CA GLU A 75 -14.57 21.08 5.51
C GLU A 75 -14.06 19.75 4.97
N MET A 76 -14.96 18.89 4.48
CA MET A 76 -14.57 17.60 3.90
C MET A 76 -13.68 17.77 2.66
N ARG A 77 -14.01 18.71 1.76
CA ARG A 77 -13.17 18.99 0.57
C ARG A 77 -11.78 19.47 0.98
N GLN A 78 -11.69 20.35 1.96
CA GLN A 78 -10.41 20.87 2.45
C GLN A 78 -9.53 19.76 3.01
N VAL A 79 -10.05 18.91 3.91
CA VAL A 79 -9.32 17.83 4.57
C VAL A 79 -8.92 16.74 3.57
N LEU A 80 -9.79 16.42 2.63
CA LEU A 80 -9.58 15.38 1.63
C LEU A 80 -8.89 15.90 0.35
N HIS A 81 -8.54 17.20 0.30
CA HIS A 81 -7.95 17.85 -0.89
C HIS A 81 -8.79 17.69 -2.16
N LEU A 82 -10.12 17.67 -2.04
CA LEU A 82 -11.03 17.47 -3.15
C LEU A 82 -11.34 18.79 -3.86
N PRO A 83 -11.48 18.81 -5.20
CA PRO A 83 -11.97 19.96 -5.93
C PRO A 83 -13.47 20.20 -5.67
N GLU A 84 -14.00 21.31 -6.16
CA GLU A 84 -15.43 21.59 -6.06
C GLU A 84 -16.27 20.59 -6.85
N ASP A 85 -15.87 20.27 -8.07
CA ASP A 85 -16.49 19.22 -8.88
C ASP A 85 -15.93 17.85 -8.52
N LEU A 86 -16.77 17.01 -7.92
CA LEU A 86 -16.40 15.66 -7.50
C LEU A 86 -16.53 14.61 -8.62
N VAL A 87 -17.14 14.92 -9.77
CA VAL A 87 -17.39 13.93 -10.85
C VAL A 87 -16.08 13.33 -11.36
N GLY A 88 -15.08 14.16 -11.60
CA GLY A 88 -13.75 13.74 -12.02
C GLY A 88 -13.04 12.88 -10.98
N ILE A 89 -13.13 13.26 -9.70
CA ILE A 89 -12.54 12.52 -8.56
C ILE A 89 -13.18 11.14 -8.42
N HIS A 90 -14.50 11.05 -8.41
CA HIS A 90 -15.21 9.78 -8.33
C HIS A 90 -14.80 8.80 -9.43
N ARG A 91 -14.77 9.28 -10.69
CA ARG A 91 -14.30 8.47 -11.82
C ARG A 91 -12.82 8.07 -11.66
N GLY A 92 -11.98 8.99 -11.20
CA GLY A 92 -10.57 8.72 -10.95
C GLY A 92 -10.35 7.64 -9.89
N LEU A 93 -11.01 7.76 -8.73
CA LEU A 93 -10.95 6.78 -7.65
C LEU A 93 -11.53 5.42 -8.08
N ALA A 94 -12.64 5.41 -8.82
CA ALA A 94 -13.24 4.18 -9.35
C ALA A 94 -12.30 3.48 -10.35
N ASN A 95 -11.65 4.22 -11.25
CA ASN A 95 -10.68 3.67 -12.20
C ASN A 95 -9.45 3.10 -11.48
N LEU A 96 -8.95 3.79 -10.45
CA LEU A 96 -7.87 3.26 -9.60
C LEU A 96 -8.32 1.99 -8.86
N GLY A 97 -9.55 1.96 -8.33
CA GLY A 97 -10.10 0.78 -7.68
C GLY A 97 -10.19 -0.44 -8.60
N LEU A 98 -10.60 -0.23 -9.87
CA LEU A 98 -10.61 -1.29 -10.89
C LEU A 98 -9.20 -1.76 -11.25
N ARG A 99 -8.23 -0.85 -11.29
CA ARG A 99 -6.81 -1.17 -11.56
C ARG A 99 -6.21 -2.07 -10.50
N TYR A 100 -6.63 -1.93 -9.25
CA TYR A 100 -6.12 -2.70 -8.11
C TYR A 100 -6.98 -3.92 -7.78
N ASN A 101 -8.12 -4.08 -8.42
CA ASN A 101 -8.95 -5.26 -8.22
C ASN A 101 -8.22 -6.49 -8.79
N PRO A 102 -8.09 -7.59 -8.03
CA PRO A 102 -7.46 -8.79 -8.55
C PRO A 102 -8.17 -9.21 -9.84
N GLN A 103 -7.39 -9.45 -10.88
CA GLN A 103 -7.92 -10.02 -12.12
C GLN A 103 -8.68 -11.31 -11.76
N LYS A 104 -9.94 -11.41 -12.17
CA LYS A 104 -10.65 -12.68 -12.09
C LYS A 104 -9.78 -13.70 -12.82
N ASP A 105 -9.67 -14.91 -12.27
CA ASP A 105 -8.98 -16.03 -12.91
C ASP A 105 -9.63 -16.31 -14.28
N THR A 106 -9.12 -15.63 -15.30
CA THR A 106 -9.51 -15.93 -16.69
C THR A 106 -8.94 -17.31 -17.06
N PRO A 107 -9.53 -18.03 -18.02
CA PRO A 107 -8.97 -19.31 -18.48
C PRO A 107 -7.49 -19.23 -18.83
N GLU A 108 -7.02 -18.12 -19.40
CA GLU A 108 -5.62 -17.87 -19.74
C GLU A 108 -4.74 -17.73 -18.49
N VAL A 109 -5.22 -17.00 -17.46
CA VAL A 109 -4.53 -16.87 -16.18
C VAL A 109 -4.44 -18.20 -15.46
N LEU A 110 -5.52 -18.99 -15.44
CA LEU A 110 -5.53 -20.34 -14.87
C LEU A 110 -4.52 -21.26 -15.57
N LYS A 111 -4.53 -21.29 -16.90
CA LYS A 111 -3.57 -22.07 -17.71
C LYS A 111 -2.13 -21.66 -17.42
N THR A 112 -1.86 -20.39 -17.25
CA THR A 112 -0.52 -19.90 -16.91
C THR A 112 -0.11 -20.29 -15.49
N LYS A 113 -1.04 -20.25 -14.51
CA LYS A 113 -0.80 -20.74 -13.15
C LYS A 113 -0.46 -22.24 -13.13
N GLU A 114 -1.18 -23.05 -13.89
CA GLU A 114 -0.88 -24.47 -14.04
C GLU A 114 0.51 -24.71 -14.67
N ALA A 115 0.86 -23.96 -15.72
CA ALA A 115 2.18 -24.04 -16.35
C ALA A 115 3.30 -23.65 -15.38
N ILE A 116 3.09 -22.63 -14.53
CA ILE A 116 4.04 -22.23 -13.47
C ILE A 116 4.22 -23.38 -12.47
N SER A 117 3.13 -23.95 -11.96
CA SER A 117 3.18 -25.05 -10.99
C SER A 117 3.91 -26.28 -11.56
N ALA A 118 3.62 -26.65 -12.79
CA ALA A 118 4.31 -27.74 -13.50
C ALA A 118 5.81 -27.46 -13.66
N GLN A 119 6.17 -26.23 -14.04
CA GLN A 119 7.56 -25.84 -14.20
C GLN A 119 8.33 -25.79 -12.88
N GLN A 120 7.70 -25.36 -11.78
CA GLN A 120 8.28 -25.39 -10.44
C GLN A 120 8.58 -26.81 -9.99
N LYS A 121 7.62 -27.73 -10.16
CA LYS A 121 7.80 -29.16 -9.85
C LYS A 121 8.95 -29.76 -10.65
N ALA A 122 9.00 -29.51 -11.95
CA ALA A 122 10.09 -30.00 -12.80
C ALA A 122 11.48 -29.50 -12.35
N LEU A 123 11.56 -28.27 -11.85
CA LEU A 123 12.80 -27.72 -11.31
C LEU A 123 13.20 -28.34 -9.96
N GLU A 124 12.26 -28.72 -9.13
CA GLU A 124 12.53 -29.49 -7.89
C GLU A 124 13.05 -30.89 -8.21
N ASP A 125 12.45 -31.59 -9.19
CA ASP A 125 12.89 -32.90 -9.64
C ASP A 125 14.34 -32.83 -10.20
N ILE A 126 14.65 -31.82 -11.04
CA ILE A 126 16.02 -31.60 -11.56
C ILE A 126 16.99 -31.30 -10.42
N LYS A 127 16.59 -30.54 -9.41
CA LYS A 127 17.43 -30.26 -8.24
C LYS A 127 17.76 -31.53 -7.44
N ALA A 128 16.79 -32.40 -7.24
CA ALA A 128 16.99 -33.71 -6.61
C ALA A 128 17.90 -34.60 -7.44
N GLU A 129 17.73 -34.63 -8.77
CA GLU A 129 18.61 -35.34 -9.72
C GLU A 129 20.06 -34.86 -9.60
N ILE A 130 20.31 -33.55 -9.62
CA ILE A 130 21.67 -32.97 -9.46
C ILE A 130 22.31 -33.44 -8.14
N ALA A 131 21.54 -33.44 -7.05
CA ALA A 131 22.05 -33.87 -5.75
C ALA A 131 22.42 -35.37 -5.76
N GLY A 132 21.61 -36.20 -6.41
CA GLY A 132 21.86 -37.65 -6.60
C GLY A 132 23.10 -37.92 -7.42
N LEU A 133 23.22 -37.27 -8.59
CA LEU A 133 24.35 -37.38 -9.49
C LEU A 133 25.69 -36.96 -8.85
N ARG A 134 25.67 -35.87 -8.03
CA ARG A 134 26.86 -35.43 -7.27
C ARG A 134 27.29 -36.45 -6.23
N LYS A 135 26.35 -37.08 -5.51
CA LYS A 135 26.66 -38.18 -4.57
C LYS A 135 27.30 -39.37 -5.28
N GLN A 136 26.86 -39.66 -6.49
CA GLN A 136 27.42 -40.74 -7.35
C GLN A 136 28.70 -40.35 -8.09
N LYS A 137 29.22 -39.10 -7.89
CA LYS A 137 30.40 -38.56 -8.58
C LYS A 137 30.27 -38.49 -10.12
N LYS A 138 29.04 -38.47 -10.64
CA LYS A 138 28.72 -38.38 -12.07
C LYS A 138 28.72 -36.92 -12.55
N TRP A 139 29.89 -36.31 -12.61
CA TRP A 139 30.04 -34.86 -12.81
C TRP A 139 29.55 -34.35 -14.14
N ARG A 140 29.72 -35.15 -15.23
CA ARG A 140 29.26 -34.78 -16.56
C ARG A 140 27.73 -34.70 -16.63
N GLU A 141 27.05 -35.76 -16.16
CA GLU A 141 25.58 -35.82 -16.09
C GLU A 141 25.01 -34.71 -15.17
N ALA A 142 25.68 -34.44 -14.07
CA ALA A 142 25.32 -33.31 -13.19
C ALA A 142 25.45 -31.95 -13.90
N GLY A 143 26.47 -31.77 -14.77
CA GLY A 143 26.62 -30.58 -15.60
C GLY A 143 25.49 -30.37 -16.58
N GLU A 144 25.03 -31.43 -17.23
CA GLU A 144 23.88 -31.39 -18.15
C GLU A 144 22.56 -31.08 -17.40
N ALA A 145 22.37 -31.66 -16.21
CA ALA A 145 21.22 -31.35 -15.36
C ALA A 145 21.23 -29.89 -14.88
N ILE A 146 22.37 -29.33 -14.55
CA ILE A 146 22.53 -27.91 -14.20
C ILE A 146 22.16 -27.00 -15.39
N LYS A 147 22.51 -27.36 -16.62
CA LYS A 147 22.09 -26.63 -17.82
C LYS A 147 20.58 -26.64 -17.97
N ARG A 148 19.93 -27.81 -17.85
CA ARG A 148 18.47 -27.93 -17.89
C ARG A 148 17.79 -27.12 -16.78
N GLN A 149 18.38 -27.08 -15.58
CA GLN A 149 17.89 -26.25 -14.48
C GLN A 149 17.94 -24.76 -14.83
N ARG A 150 19.00 -24.31 -15.47
CA ARG A 150 19.15 -22.90 -15.91
C ARG A 150 18.09 -22.52 -16.95
N GLU A 151 17.90 -23.36 -17.96
CA GLU A 151 16.87 -23.18 -19.00
C GLU A 151 15.47 -23.20 -18.40
N GLY A 152 15.20 -24.13 -17.48
CA GLY A 152 13.95 -24.21 -16.75
C GLY A 152 13.66 -22.98 -15.89
N ASN A 153 14.68 -22.40 -15.23
CA ASN A 153 14.54 -21.17 -14.47
C ASN A 153 14.21 -19.95 -15.36
N GLU A 154 14.84 -19.86 -16.56
CA GLU A 154 14.49 -18.80 -17.50
C GLU A 154 13.05 -18.95 -18.02
N ARG A 155 12.60 -20.17 -18.29
CA ARG A 155 11.21 -20.43 -18.67
C ARG A 155 10.23 -20.05 -17.55
N LEU A 156 10.52 -20.45 -16.32
CA LEU A 156 9.73 -20.06 -15.16
C LEU A 156 9.65 -18.53 -15.02
N LYS A 157 10.77 -17.83 -15.19
CA LYS A 157 10.84 -16.37 -15.18
C LYS A 157 9.96 -15.72 -16.25
N GLN A 158 9.88 -16.32 -17.45
CA GLN A 158 8.98 -15.81 -18.50
C GLN A 158 7.50 -16.07 -18.17
N LEU A 159 7.16 -17.25 -17.66
CA LEU A 159 5.78 -17.56 -17.22
C LEU A 159 5.34 -16.61 -16.08
N LEU A 160 6.21 -16.40 -15.11
CA LEU A 160 5.95 -15.51 -13.97
C LEU A 160 5.76 -14.04 -14.37
N LYS A 161 6.28 -13.60 -15.52
CA LYS A 161 6.02 -12.26 -16.06
C LYS A 161 4.60 -12.10 -16.63
N GLN A 162 3.95 -13.20 -16.97
CA GLN A 162 2.61 -13.18 -17.57
C GLN A 162 1.50 -13.06 -16.51
N ILE A 163 1.82 -13.30 -15.24
CA ILE A 163 0.88 -13.20 -14.13
C ILE A 163 1.33 -12.07 -13.20
N ASP A 164 0.39 -11.21 -12.84
CA ASP A 164 0.54 -10.28 -11.72
C ASP A 164 0.11 -11.00 -10.44
N PRO A 165 1.07 -11.42 -9.57
CA PRO A 165 0.74 -12.10 -8.33
C PRO A 165 0.26 -11.13 -7.25
N THR A 166 0.24 -9.84 -7.58
CA THR A 166 -0.16 -8.79 -6.65
C THR A 166 -1.65 -8.87 -6.38
N GLU A 167 -2.00 -8.94 -5.13
CA GLU A 167 -3.37 -8.98 -4.67
C GLU A 167 -3.64 -7.84 -3.69
N ILE A 168 -4.61 -7.02 -4.04
CA ILE A 168 -5.14 -5.99 -3.15
C ILE A 168 -6.61 -6.28 -2.93
N THR A 169 -6.98 -6.53 -1.68
CA THR A 169 -8.38 -6.69 -1.33
C THR A 169 -8.82 -5.50 -0.51
N VAL A 170 -9.73 -4.72 -1.07
CA VAL A 170 -10.29 -3.52 -0.44
C VAL A 170 -11.73 -3.82 -0.04
N ALA A 171 -12.00 -3.80 1.25
CA ALA A 171 -13.34 -3.94 1.81
C ALA A 171 -13.78 -2.59 2.38
N ASN A 172 -14.27 -1.74 1.49
CA ASN A 172 -14.86 -0.44 1.84
C ASN A 172 -16.37 -0.56 1.78
N ALA A 173 -17.06 -0.16 2.84
CA ALA A 173 -18.52 -0.07 2.83
C ALA A 173 -19.01 1.08 3.69
N LEU A 174 -20.10 1.66 3.23
CA LEU A 174 -20.93 2.61 3.94
C LEU A 174 -22.18 1.87 4.44
N TRP A 175 -22.37 1.83 5.76
CA TRP A 175 -23.52 1.18 6.39
C TRP A 175 -24.43 2.25 6.98
N GLY A 176 -25.66 2.32 6.47
CA GLY A 176 -26.65 3.30 6.89
C GLY A 176 -27.82 2.66 7.61
N GLU A 177 -28.38 3.35 8.59
CA GLU A 177 -29.60 2.91 9.27
C GLU A 177 -30.77 2.74 8.27
N LYS A 178 -31.38 1.55 8.22
CA LYS A 178 -32.41 1.16 7.22
C LYS A 178 -33.67 2.04 7.25
N SER A 179 -34.00 2.63 8.39
CA SER A 179 -35.16 3.49 8.55
C SER A 179 -34.97 4.92 8.04
N TYR A 180 -33.78 5.24 7.53
CA TYR A 180 -33.50 6.57 6.99
C TYR A 180 -33.90 6.68 5.51
N PRO A 181 -34.54 7.79 5.12
CA PRO A 181 -34.98 8.01 3.76
C PRO A 181 -33.81 8.50 2.89
N PHE A 182 -32.95 7.57 2.47
CA PHE A 182 -31.88 7.89 1.53
C PHE A 182 -32.44 8.33 0.18
N ARG A 183 -31.83 9.33 -0.43
CA ARG A 183 -32.13 9.75 -1.81
C ARG A 183 -31.73 8.66 -2.78
N GLN A 184 -32.68 8.17 -3.60
CA GLN A 184 -32.40 7.13 -4.59
C GLN A 184 -31.29 7.58 -5.56
N GLY A 185 -31.30 8.82 -6.04
CA GLY A 185 -30.25 9.34 -6.93
C GLY A 185 -28.84 9.38 -6.31
N TYR A 186 -28.75 9.50 -4.97
CA TYR A 186 -27.46 9.33 -4.28
C TYR A 186 -27.01 7.87 -4.29
N LEU A 187 -27.91 6.95 -3.95
CA LEU A 187 -27.63 5.51 -3.94
C LEU A 187 -27.22 5.01 -5.31
N ASP A 188 -27.94 5.41 -6.36
CA ASP A 188 -27.66 5.04 -7.76
C ASP A 188 -26.30 5.59 -8.22
N LYS A 189 -25.99 6.83 -7.87
CA LYS A 189 -24.71 7.46 -8.20
C LYS A 189 -23.54 6.72 -7.55
N ILE A 190 -23.64 6.42 -6.25
CA ILE A 190 -22.56 5.71 -5.52
C ILE A 190 -22.42 4.27 -6.02
N SER A 191 -23.51 3.53 -6.19
CA SER A 191 -23.45 2.13 -6.68
C SER A 191 -22.96 2.03 -8.12
N GLY A 192 -23.29 3.00 -8.96
CA GLY A 192 -22.82 3.05 -10.35
C GLY A 192 -21.32 3.36 -10.48
N LEU A 193 -20.78 4.18 -9.56
CA LEU A 193 -19.38 4.59 -9.57
C LEU A 193 -18.46 3.58 -8.82
N TYR A 194 -18.92 3.07 -7.69
CA TYR A 194 -18.13 2.21 -6.81
C TYR A 194 -18.69 0.79 -6.78
N LYS A 195 -18.27 -0.04 -7.72
CA LYS A 195 -18.75 -1.45 -7.84
C LYS A 195 -18.50 -2.30 -6.59
N THR A 196 -17.51 -1.94 -5.77
CA THR A 196 -17.15 -2.63 -4.53
C THR A 196 -17.66 -1.92 -3.27
N GLY A 197 -18.09 -0.65 -3.37
CA GLY A 197 -18.52 0.21 -2.27
C GLY A 197 -19.98 0.61 -2.43
N SER A 198 -20.91 -0.19 -1.94
CA SER A 198 -22.34 0.17 -1.90
C SER A 198 -22.71 0.72 -0.53
N VAL A 199 -23.72 1.59 -0.49
CA VAL A 199 -24.41 1.92 0.75
C VAL A 199 -25.24 0.69 1.15
N ARG A 200 -24.90 0.10 2.28
CA ARG A 200 -25.60 -1.08 2.84
C ARG A 200 -26.55 -0.64 3.93
N GLN A 201 -27.76 -1.17 3.93
CA GLN A 201 -28.73 -0.90 4.96
C GLN A 201 -28.55 -1.83 6.16
N SER A 202 -28.63 -1.27 7.38
CA SER A 202 -28.47 -1.97 8.65
C SER A 202 -29.50 -1.53 9.67
N ASP A 203 -29.92 -2.43 10.53
CA ASP A 203 -30.88 -2.17 11.62
C ASP A 203 -30.17 -1.78 12.91
N PHE A 204 -29.51 -0.61 12.92
CA PHE A 204 -28.82 -0.15 14.11
C PHE A 204 -29.78 0.19 15.27
N LYS A 205 -30.99 0.67 14.98
CA LYS A 205 -31.98 0.99 15.99
C LYS A 205 -32.47 -0.23 16.76
N GLY A 206 -32.70 -1.34 16.06
CA GLY A 206 -33.27 -2.56 16.63
C GLY A 206 -32.21 -3.57 17.09
N ASN A 207 -31.15 -3.75 16.33
CA ASN A 207 -30.20 -4.86 16.52
C ASN A 207 -28.74 -4.46 16.29
N PHE A 208 -28.27 -3.34 16.83
CA PHE A 208 -26.94 -2.78 16.57
C PHE A 208 -25.79 -3.78 16.80
N ASP A 209 -25.87 -4.67 17.80
CA ASP A 209 -24.79 -5.64 18.04
C ASP A 209 -24.81 -6.80 17.03
N ALA A 210 -25.99 -7.28 16.63
CA ALA A 210 -26.07 -8.24 15.53
C ALA A 210 -25.59 -7.66 14.21
N GLU A 211 -25.88 -6.39 13.92
CA GLU A 211 -25.35 -5.69 12.74
C GLU A 211 -23.83 -5.48 12.84
N ARG A 212 -23.28 -5.21 14.04
CA ARG A 212 -21.83 -5.19 14.26
C ARG A 212 -21.19 -6.52 13.88
N LEU A 213 -21.72 -7.64 14.33
CA LEU A 213 -21.22 -8.98 13.99
C LEU A 213 -21.34 -9.28 12.49
N LYS A 214 -22.44 -8.86 11.86
CA LYS A 214 -22.64 -8.98 10.41
C LYS A 214 -21.61 -8.16 9.63
N ILE A 215 -21.28 -6.94 10.07
CA ILE A 215 -20.23 -6.10 9.48
C ILE A 215 -18.86 -6.77 9.63
N ASN A 216 -18.54 -7.32 10.82
CA ASN A 216 -17.31 -8.05 11.04
C ASN A 216 -17.18 -9.27 10.12
N GLY A 217 -18.19 -10.14 10.07
CA GLY A 217 -18.19 -11.30 9.18
C GLY A 217 -18.11 -10.93 7.69
N TRP A 218 -18.69 -9.79 7.29
CA TRP A 218 -18.51 -9.28 5.93
C TRP A 218 -17.06 -8.85 5.69
N ALA A 219 -16.43 -8.13 6.61
CA ALA A 219 -15.04 -7.68 6.48
C ALA A 219 -14.06 -8.87 6.44
N GLU A 220 -14.24 -9.86 7.32
CA GLU A 220 -13.47 -11.11 7.33
C GLU A 220 -13.53 -11.83 5.98
N LYS A 221 -14.74 -12.05 5.46
CA LYS A 221 -14.95 -12.69 4.16
C LYS A 221 -14.30 -11.90 3.01
N GLN A 222 -14.41 -10.57 3.01
CA GLN A 222 -13.79 -9.73 1.98
C GLN A 222 -12.27 -9.75 2.07
N THR A 223 -11.69 -9.87 3.26
CA THR A 223 -10.23 -9.83 3.49
C THR A 223 -9.61 -11.21 3.67
N ARG A 224 -10.29 -12.27 3.21
CA ARG A 224 -9.81 -13.67 3.31
C ARG A 224 -9.39 -14.05 4.72
N GLU A 225 -10.18 -13.68 5.71
CA GLU A 225 -9.97 -13.95 7.14
C GLU A 225 -8.69 -13.30 7.73
N LYS A 226 -8.08 -12.38 7.00
CA LYS A 226 -6.90 -11.66 7.48
C LYS A 226 -7.23 -10.53 8.44
N ILE A 227 -8.43 -9.94 8.30
CA ILE A 227 -8.89 -8.87 9.18
C ILE A 227 -10.14 -9.34 9.92
N LYS A 228 -9.96 -9.65 11.19
CA LYS A 228 -11.02 -10.07 12.13
C LYS A 228 -11.37 -8.93 13.06
N ASP A 229 -12.57 -8.98 13.65
CA ASP A 229 -13.03 -8.03 14.67
C ASP A 229 -12.79 -6.55 14.27
N LEU A 230 -13.24 -6.18 13.06
CA LEU A 230 -13.08 -4.81 12.56
C LEU A 230 -13.77 -3.79 13.48
N LEU A 231 -14.97 -4.15 13.97
CA LEU A 231 -15.75 -3.38 14.93
C LEU A 231 -15.73 -4.08 16.28
N PRO A 232 -15.04 -3.53 17.29
CA PRO A 232 -15.05 -4.07 18.66
C PRO A 232 -16.45 -4.04 19.30
N ALA A 233 -16.66 -4.83 20.33
CA ALA A 233 -17.88 -4.76 21.15
C ALA A 233 -18.08 -3.34 21.70
N GLY A 234 -19.33 -2.85 21.68
CA GLY A 234 -19.67 -1.51 22.14
C GLY A 234 -19.32 -0.37 21.15
N SER A 235 -18.82 -0.67 19.94
CA SER A 235 -18.52 0.37 18.94
C SER A 235 -19.75 0.94 18.25
N LEU A 236 -20.88 0.25 18.32
CA LEU A 236 -22.18 0.68 17.77
C LEU A 236 -23.24 0.72 18.88
N ASP A 237 -24.23 1.56 18.69
CA ASP A 237 -25.39 1.70 19.55
C ASP A 237 -26.68 1.96 18.75
N ARG A 238 -27.81 2.06 19.43
CA ARG A 238 -29.13 2.36 18.82
C ARG A 238 -29.22 3.75 18.19
N TYR A 239 -28.28 4.64 18.49
CA TYR A 239 -28.22 5.98 17.92
C TYR A 239 -27.28 6.06 16.70
N THR A 240 -26.58 4.99 16.40
CA THR A 240 -25.73 4.89 15.21
C THR A 240 -26.56 5.07 13.95
N ARG A 241 -26.10 5.92 13.01
CA ARG A 241 -26.81 6.23 11.76
C ARG A 241 -26.00 5.92 10.52
N LEU A 242 -24.72 6.20 10.56
CA LEU A 242 -23.81 6.02 9.43
C LEU A 242 -22.46 5.54 9.92
N VAL A 243 -22.02 4.40 9.41
CA VAL A 243 -20.74 3.77 9.75
C VAL A 243 -19.94 3.56 8.48
N LEU A 244 -18.73 4.07 8.47
CA LEU A 244 -17.75 3.81 7.43
C LEU A 244 -16.76 2.74 7.93
N VAL A 245 -16.67 1.65 7.21
CA VAL A 245 -15.70 0.60 7.50
C VAL A 245 -14.74 0.44 6.34
N ASN A 246 -13.46 0.39 6.68
CA ASN A 246 -12.38 0.21 5.73
C ASN A 246 -11.47 -0.90 6.24
N ALA A 247 -11.44 -2.01 5.53
CA ALA A 247 -10.53 -3.10 5.78
C ALA A 247 -9.74 -3.38 4.48
N ILE A 248 -8.43 -3.42 4.57
CA ILE A 248 -7.60 -3.61 3.40
C ILE A 248 -6.46 -4.58 3.68
N TYR A 249 -6.25 -5.47 2.74
CA TYR A 249 -5.23 -6.48 2.74
C TYR A 249 -4.40 -6.38 1.46
N PHE A 250 -3.09 -6.50 1.60
CA PHE A 250 -2.16 -6.49 0.48
C PHE A 250 -1.26 -7.71 0.51
N LYS A 251 -1.10 -8.33 -0.65
CA LYS A 251 -0.14 -9.40 -0.93
C LYS A 251 0.62 -9.08 -2.21
N GLY A 252 1.95 -9.17 -2.19
CA GLY A 252 2.77 -8.95 -3.36
C GLY A 252 4.13 -9.64 -3.21
N GLU A 253 4.63 -10.23 -4.28
CA GLU A 253 5.94 -10.87 -4.33
C GLU A 253 6.99 -9.89 -4.88
N TRP A 254 8.20 -9.90 -4.30
CA TRP A 254 9.29 -9.08 -4.82
C TRP A 254 9.73 -9.51 -6.22
N VAL A 255 10.05 -8.56 -7.11
CA VAL A 255 10.76 -8.87 -8.36
C VAL A 255 12.06 -9.61 -8.05
N SER A 256 12.73 -9.21 -7.00
CA SER A 256 13.99 -9.76 -6.53
C SER A 256 13.86 -10.17 -5.06
N PRO A 257 13.36 -11.39 -4.76
CA PRO A 257 13.16 -11.84 -3.37
C PRO A 257 14.48 -11.99 -2.63
N PHE A 258 14.43 -11.86 -1.31
CA PHE A 258 15.54 -12.17 -0.42
C PHE A 258 15.65 -13.69 -0.25
N LYS A 259 16.81 -14.17 0.19
CA LYS A 259 16.99 -15.59 0.52
C LYS A 259 16.79 -15.79 2.02
N LYS A 260 15.94 -16.71 2.42
CA LYS A 260 15.73 -17.07 3.84
C LYS A 260 17.05 -17.47 4.52
N SER A 261 17.94 -18.17 3.79
CA SER A 261 19.27 -18.55 4.28
C SER A 261 20.21 -17.36 4.58
N ASP A 262 19.94 -16.22 3.99
CA ASP A 262 20.76 -15.02 4.14
C ASP A 262 20.18 -14.05 5.20
N THR A 263 18.95 -14.25 5.65
CA THR A 263 18.34 -13.52 6.78
C THR A 263 19.02 -13.92 8.09
N ARG A 264 19.39 -12.92 8.88
CA ARG A 264 20.04 -13.13 10.19
C ARG A 264 19.47 -12.17 11.22
N ASN A 265 19.46 -12.60 12.49
CA ASN A 265 19.15 -11.71 13.57
C ASN A 265 20.29 -10.71 13.74
N GLU A 266 19.97 -9.44 13.59
CA GLU A 266 20.89 -8.29 13.72
C GLU A 266 20.20 -7.18 14.52
N PRO A 267 20.98 -6.34 15.23
CA PRO A 267 20.42 -5.27 16.03
C PRO A 267 19.64 -4.25 15.20
N PHE A 268 18.40 -4.00 15.57
CA PHE A 268 17.63 -2.82 15.19
C PHE A 268 17.76 -1.79 16.31
N THR A 269 18.21 -0.59 15.98
CA THR A 269 18.46 0.47 16.97
C THR A 269 17.31 1.47 16.96
N GLY A 270 16.54 1.54 18.03
CA GLY A 270 15.45 2.49 18.26
C GLY A 270 15.93 3.95 18.29
N SER A 271 14.99 4.89 18.18
CA SER A 271 15.27 6.33 18.25
C SER A 271 15.86 6.78 19.60
N ASP A 272 15.59 6.03 20.65
CA ASP A 272 16.08 6.19 22.01
C ASP A 272 17.45 5.50 22.26
N GLY A 273 18.00 4.83 21.25
CA GLY A 273 19.23 4.06 21.34
C GLY A 273 19.05 2.63 21.86
N SER A 274 17.84 2.21 22.19
CA SER A 274 17.52 0.81 22.53
C SER A 274 17.86 -0.11 21.36
N LYS A 275 18.22 -1.37 21.65
CA LYS A 275 18.55 -2.36 20.62
C LYS A 275 17.72 -3.62 20.82
N ALA A 276 17.17 -4.12 19.73
CA ALA A 276 16.49 -5.42 19.69
C ALA A 276 16.98 -6.20 18.48
N ASP A 277 17.28 -7.48 18.67
CA ASP A 277 17.65 -8.34 17.55
C ASP A 277 16.42 -8.71 16.73
N VAL A 278 16.49 -8.44 15.44
CA VAL A 278 15.40 -8.68 14.50
C VAL A 278 15.88 -9.47 13.29
N PRO A 279 15.01 -10.29 12.67
CA PRO A 279 15.35 -10.96 11.41
C PRO A 279 15.58 -9.92 10.32
N LEU A 280 16.83 -9.59 10.01
CA LEU A 280 17.21 -8.65 8.96
C LEU A 280 17.45 -9.41 7.66
N MET A 281 16.53 -9.26 6.72
CA MET A 281 16.63 -9.78 5.37
C MET A 281 17.73 -9.04 4.62
N ARG A 282 18.55 -9.76 3.84
CA ARG A 282 19.61 -9.14 3.08
C ARG A 282 19.75 -9.71 1.68
N ARG A 283 20.09 -8.84 0.75
CA ARG A 283 20.45 -9.19 -0.61
C ARG A 283 21.56 -8.30 -1.12
N GLN A 284 22.68 -8.91 -1.46
CA GLN A 284 23.81 -8.20 -2.07
C GLN A 284 23.58 -8.01 -3.57
N ASN A 285 24.04 -6.87 -4.11
CA ASN A 285 24.01 -6.56 -5.54
C ASN A 285 22.61 -6.69 -6.17
N MET A 286 21.56 -6.23 -5.46
CA MET A 286 20.20 -6.17 -6.02
C MET A 286 20.17 -5.15 -7.17
N GLU A 287 19.73 -5.57 -8.37
CA GLU A 287 19.78 -4.75 -9.60
C GLU A 287 18.45 -4.11 -9.97
N ASP A 288 17.34 -4.74 -9.59
CA ASP A 288 15.99 -4.30 -9.97
C ASP A 288 15.40 -3.28 -9.00
N VAL A 289 16.23 -2.35 -8.53
CA VAL A 289 15.83 -1.33 -7.56
C VAL A 289 16.22 0.07 -8.02
N ARG A 290 15.51 1.08 -7.53
CA ARG A 290 15.91 2.49 -7.66
C ARG A 290 16.34 2.99 -6.29
N TYR A 291 17.45 3.71 -6.25
CA TYR A 291 18.07 4.20 -5.02
C TYR A 291 18.45 5.67 -5.15
N GLY A 292 18.39 6.39 -4.04
CA GLY A 292 18.90 7.75 -3.89
C GLY A 292 19.28 8.03 -2.44
N ALA A 293 20.31 8.86 -2.27
CA ALA A 293 20.69 9.42 -0.99
C ALA A 293 20.37 10.92 -0.97
N PHE A 294 20.07 11.46 0.20
CA PHE A 294 19.62 12.82 0.38
C PHE A 294 20.31 13.45 1.58
N LYS A 295 20.61 14.76 1.47
CA LYS A 295 21.12 15.56 2.56
C LYS A 295 20.02 15.85 3.60
N PRO A 296 20.37 16.37 4.79
CA PRO A 296 19.38 16.66 5.84
C PRO A 296 18.22 17.55 5.41
N ASN A 297 18.44 18.44 4.45
CA ASN A 297 17.41 19.34 3.90
C ASN A 297 16.61 18.74 2.76
N GLY A 298 16.72 17.43 2.51
CA GLY A 298 16.01 16.74 1.45
C GLY A 298 16.58 16.94 0.04
N SER A 299 17.68 17.71 -0.13
CA SER A 299 18.31 17.82 -1.44
C SER A 299 19.06 16.55 -1.82
N PHE A 300 19.00 16.19 -3.12
CA PHE A 300 19.61 14.97 -3.63
C PHE A 300 21.15 14.99 -3.43
N PHE A 301 21.68 13.87 -2.96
CA PHE A 301 23.11 13.60 -2.89
C PHE A 301 23.54 12.68 -4.02
N ASN A 302 24.45 13.17 -4.86
CA ASN A 302 24.96 12.37 -5.98
C ASN A 302 25.95 11.31 -5.49
N THR A 303 25.43 10.14 -5.14
CA THR A 303 26.23 8.99 -4.69
C THR A 303 27.18 8.56 -5.81
N PRO A 304 28.52 8.46 -5.55
CA PRO A 304 29.49 8.17 -6.60
C PRO A 304 29.25 6.80 -7.25
N MET A 305 29.59 6.69 -8.53
CA MET A 305 29.51 5.43 -9.29
C MET A 305 30.79 4.59 -9.11
N ARG A 306 31.89 5.23 -8.78
CA ARG A 306 33.20 4.61 -8.55
C ARG A 306 33.86 5.27 -7.34
N VAL A 307 34.64 4.52 -6.60
CA VAL A 307 35.44 5.01 -5.47
C VAL A 307 36.90 4.62 -5.65
N SER A 308 37.80 5.57 -5.36
CA SER A 308 39.21 5.31 -5.31
C SER A 308 39.56 4.49 -4.07
N MET A 309 40.44 3.54 -4.24
CA MET A 309 41.02 2.76 -3.12
C MET A 309 42.11 3.54 -2.37
N ARG A 310 42.49 4.73 -2.86
CA ARG A 310 43.46 5.61 -2.22
C ARG A 310 42.76 6.79 -1.56
N GLY A 311 43.03 7.05 -0.28
CA GLY A 311 42.54 8.19 0.48
C GLY A 311 41.43 7.86 1.48
N LYS A 312 40.82 8.88 2.08
CA LYS A 312 39.69 8.74 3.02
C LYS A 312 38.47 8.19 2.27
N ALA A 313 37.74 7.28 2.91
CA ALA A 313 36.47 6.79 2.37
C ALA A 313 35.53 7.98 2.06
N PRO A 314 35.01 8.10 0.83
CA PRO A 314 34.13 9.19 0.48
C PRO A 314 32.80 9.09 1.26
N VAL A 315 32.19 10.24 1.53
CA VAL A 315 30.78 10.27 1.97
C VAL A 315 29.93 9.74 0.81
N THR A 316 29.10 8.74 1.07
CA THR A 316 28.36 8.01 0.03
C THR A 316 26.85 8.04 0.18
N ASP A 317 26.35 8.65 1.27
CA ASP A 317 24.97 8.51 1.75
C ASP A 317 24.29 9.85 2.19
N GLY A 318 24.84 10.99 1.80
CA GLY A 318 24.30 12.30 2.19
C GLY A 318 24.74 12.80 3.56
N GLY A 319 25.56 12.04 4.28
CA GLY A 319 26.13 12.37 5.57
C GLY A 319 25.27 11.91 6.76
N PRO A 320 25.76 12.10 8.01
CA PRO A 320 25.17 11.45 9.21
C PRO A 320 23.75 11.88 9.52
N ASN A 321 23.31 13.05 9.08
CA ASN A 321 21.96 13.58 9.28
C ASN A 321 21.08 13.48 8.02
N GLY A 322 21.61 12.89 6.95
CA GLY A 322 20.87 12.62 5.73
C GLY A 322 19.97 11.39 5.87
N PHE A 323 19.41 10.97 4.73
CA PHE A 323 18.63 9.76 4.63
C PHE A 323 18.84 9.11 3.26
N SER A 324 18.54 7.83 3.19
CA SER A 324 18.55 7.06 1.96
C SER A 324 17.14 6.57 1.63
N MET A 325 16.86 6.47 0.35
CA MET A 325 15.57 6.02 -0.16
C MET A 325 15.77 4.92 -1.19
N ILE A 326 14.98 3.86 -1.07
CA ILE A 326 14.96 2.75 -2.02
C ILE A 326 13.54 2.47 -2.48
N GLU A 327 13.38 2.09 -3.74
CA GLU A 327 12.15 1.60 -4.32
C GLU A 327 12.34 0.13 -4.71
N LEU A 328 11.60 -0.75 -4.04
CA LEU A 328 11.60 -2.21 -4.19
C LEU A 328 10.35 -2.61 -4.99
N PRO A 329 10.48 -3.00 -6.27
CA PRO A 329 9.33 -3.33 -7.09
C PRO A 329 8.75 -4.70 -6.73
N TYR A 330 7.42 -4.78 -6.72
CA TYR A 330 6.68 -6.04 -6.72
C TYR A 330 6.56 -6.61 -8.13
N ARG A 331 6.40 -7.94 -8.21
CA ARG A 331 6.10 -8.63 -9.46
C ARG A 331 4.80 -8.11 -10.07
N GLY A 332 4.67 -8.20 -11.38
CA GLY A 332 3.58 -7.56 -12.11
C GLY A 332 3.91 -6.12 -12.55
N GLY A 333 4.96 -5.50 -12.00
CA GLY A 333 5.49 -4.21 -12.48
C GLY A 333 4.63 -2.98 -12.19
N LYS A 334 3.52 -3.14 -11.47
CA LYS A 334 2.59 -2.04 -11.17
C LYS A 334 2.90 -1.35 -9.85
N LEU A 335 3.32 -2.11 -8.85
CA LEU A 335 3.51 -1.61 -7.48
C LEU A 335 4.95 -1.71 -7.03
N ALA A 336 5.32 -0.82 -6.11
CA ALA A 336 6.58 -0.87 -5.41
C ALA A 336 6.42 -0.45 -3.95
N MET A 337 7.24 -1.04 -3.07
CA MET A 337 7.47 -0.50 -1.73
C MET A 337 8.59 0.53 -1.80
N VAL A 338 8.33 1.70 -1.29
CA VAL A 338 9.34 2.74 -1.07
C VAL A 338 9.70 2.74 0.40
N VAL A 339 10.99 2.68 0.71
CA VAL A 339 11.49 2.76 2.10
C VAL A 339 12.42 3.96 2.20
N ILE A 340 12.20 4.80 3.21
CA ILE A 340 13.03 5.96 3.55
C ILE A 340 13.65 5.72 4.92
N ALA A 341 14.95 5.48 4.95
CA ALA A 341 15.70 5.24 6.17
C ALA A 341 16.65 6.41 6.45
N PRO A 342 16.54 7.08 7.60
CA PRO A 342 17.52 8.09 8.02
C PRO A 342 18.86 7.42 8.31
N ASN A 343 19.96 8.17 8.19
CA ASN A 343 21.31 7.65 8.40
C ASN A 343 21.64 7.46 9.89
N ARG A 344 20.80 7.96 10.80
CA ARG A 344 20.91 7.72 12.25
C ARG A 344 19.57 7.32 12.87
N PRO A 345 19.57 6.58 13.99
CA PRO A 345 18.36 6.05 14.62
C PRO A 345 17.33 7.13 14.98
N SER A 346 17.76 8.28 15.50
CA SER A 346 16.88 9.40 15.87
C SER A 346 16.45 10.28 14.69
N GLY A 347 16.80 9.92 13.44
CA GLY A 347 16.63 10.80 12.28
C GLY A 347 15.22 10.80 11.67
N LEU A 348 14.35 9.83 12.02
CA LEU A 348 13.04 9.69 11.36
C LEU A 348 12.17 10.95 11.53
N ALA A 349 12.12 11.54 12.71
CA ALA A 349 11.33 12.75 12.95
C ALA A 349 11.75 13.94 12.06
N ALA A 350 13.04 14.04 11.71
CA ALA A 350 13.52 15.09 10.79
C ALA A 350 13.10 14.84 9.34
N VAL A 351 12.99 13.58 8.94
CA VAL A 351 12.44 13.19 7.62
C VAL A 351 10.93 13.45 7.60
N GLU A 352 10.20 13.04 8.62
CA GLU A 352 8.74 13.21 8.75
C GLU A 352 8.31 14.68 8.65
N LYS A 353 9.07 15.61 9.24
CA LYS A 353 8.82 17.05 9.14
C LYS A 353 8.86 17.60 7.70
N GLN A 354 9.60 16.95 6.81
CA GLN A 354 9.74 17.35 5.41
C GLN A 354 8.82 16.53 4.49
N LEU A 355 8.19 15.48 5.00
CA LEU A 355 7.44 14.50 4.23
C LEU A 355 6.07 15.06 3.79
N THR A 356 6.06 15.74 2.66
CA THR A 356 4.86 16.21 1.96
C THR A 356 4.69 15.47 0.64
N SER A 357 3.50 15.50 0.03
CA SER A 357 3.27 14.89 -1.29
C SER A 357 4.22 15.44 -2.36
N LYS A 358 4.50 16.73 -2.34
CA LYS A 358 5.46 17.40 -3.22
C LYS A 358 6.90 16.95 -2.97
N ALA A 359 7.32 16.88 -1.71
CA ALA A 359 8.67 16.45 -1.35
C ALA A 359 8.91 14.99 -1.73
N LEU A 360 7.96 14.09 -1.39
CA LEU A 360 8.05 12.68 -1.74
C LEU A 360 8.12 12.47 -3.25
N ALA A 361 7.28 13.15 -4.03
CA ALA A 361 7.33 13.11 -5.49
C ALA A 361 8.69 13.56 -6.02
N GLY A 362 9.21 14.69 -5.53
CA GLY A 362 10.53 15.19 -5.92
C GLY A 362 11.68 14.25 -5.55
N TRP A 363 11.61 13.56 -4.42
CA TRP A 363 12.61 12.55 -4.05
C TRP A 363 12.52 11.31 -4.96
N LEU A 364 11.31 10.83 -5.25
CA LEU A 364 11.08 9.70 -6.15
C LEU A 364 11.65 9.94 -7.56
N GLU A 365 11.52 11.15 -8.10
CA GLU A 365 12.08 11.52 -9.40
C GLU A 365 13.62 11.44 -9.44
N LYS A 366 14.28 11.66 -8.31
CA LYS A 366 15.75 11.62 -8.19
C LYS A 366 16.30 10.21 -8.04
N LEU A 367 15.48 9.21 -7.72
CA LEU A 367 15.94 7.83 -7.62
C LEU A 367 16.49 7.32 -8.95
N ARG A 368 17.59 6.58 -8.88
CA ARG A 368 18.27 6.00 -10.06
C ARG A 368 18.34 4.49 -9.95
N LYS A 369 18.13 3.80 -11.07
CA LYS A 369 18.34 2.35 -11.15
C LYS A 369 19.84 2.06 -11.01
N ARG A 370 20.21 1.25 -10.01
CA ARG A 370 21.59 0.83 -9.77
C ARG A 370 21.66 -0.39 -8.87
N LYS A 371 22.79 -1.08 -8.85
CA LYS A 371 23.09 -2.14 -7.89
C LYS A 371 23.15 -1.57 -6.47
N VAL A 372 22.49 -2.24 -5.51
CA VAL A 372 22.46 -1.85 -4.10
C VAL A 372 22.59 -3.08 -3.22
N HIS A 373 23.34 -2.98 -2.13
CA HIS A 373 23.25 -3.95 -1.02
C HIS A 373 22.07 -3.55 -0.15
N VAL A 374 21.05 -4.41 -0.06
CA VAL A 374 19.79 -4.10 0.60
C VAL A 374 19.64 -4.90 1.88
N PHE A 375 19.33 -4.20 2.98
CA PHE A 375 19.04 -4.75 4.29
C PHE A 375 17.73 -4.14 4.81
N VAL A 376 16.70 -4.97 4.99
CA VAL A 376 15.37 -4.56 5.49
C VAL A 376 14.90 -5.60 6.50
N PRO A 377 14.37 -5.22 7.66
CA PRO A 377 13.87 -6.19 8.62
C PRO A 377 12.64 -6.91 8.06
N ARG A 378 12.43 -8.17 8.47
CA ARG A 378 11.12 -8.77 8.41
C ARG A 378 10.25 -8.07 9.44
N PHE A 379 9.03 -7.69 9.06
CA PHE A 379 8.10 -7.06 9.99
C PHE A 379 6.66 -7.35 9.61
N ARG A 380 5.82 -7.40 10.63
CA ARG A 380 4.38 -7.49 10.52
C ARG A 380 3.77 -6.29 11.24
N SER A 381 2.71 -5.74 10.69
CA SER A 381 1.94 -4.69 11.33
C SER A 381 0.46 -4.92 11.12
N GLU A 382 -0.28 -4.95 12.22
CA GLU A 382 -1.74 -4.96 12.24
C GLU A 382 -2.20 -3.76 13.04
N THR A 383 -2.97 -2.89 12.43
CA THR A 383 -3.40 -1.63 13.03
C THR A 383 -4.90 -1.46 12.92
N SER A 384 -5.48 -0.84 13.93
CA SER A 384 -6.91 -0.53 13.99
C SER A 384 -7.09 0.88 14.52
N TYR A 385 -7.73 1.74 13.74
CA TYR A 385 -7.93 3.15 14.07
C TYR A 385 -9.39 3.55 14.01
N LYS A 386 -9.88 4.17 15.09
CA LYS A 386 -11.10 4.97 15.09
C LYS A 386 -10.73 6.38 14.65
N LEU A 387 -10.99 6.74 13.41
CA LEU A 387 -10.47 7.97 12.79
C LEU A 387 -11.31 9.22 13.12
N ASN A 388 -12.40 9.11 13.89
CA ASN A 388 -13.30 10.22 14.15
C ASN A 388 -12.60 11.48 14.68
N GLU A 389 -11.92 11.36 15.81
CA GLU A 389 -11.26 12.48 16.48
C GLU A 389 -10.15 13.08 15.63
N MET A 390 -9.39 12.20 14.95
CA MET A 390 -8.32 12.59 14.07
C MET A 390 -8.81 13.41 12.87
N LEU A 391 -9.86 12.97 12.19
CA LEU A 391 -10.46 13.67 11.06
C LEU A 391 -11.09 15.00 11.48
N GLN A 392 -11.68 15.06 12.69
CA GLN A 392 -12.15 16.31 13.28
C GLN A 392 -10.98 17.27 13.51
N ALA A 393 -9.90 16.79 14.12
CA ALA A 393 -8.70 17.59 14.39
C ALA A 393 -7.96 18.03 13.10
N MET A 394 -8.14 17.29 11.99
CA MET A 394 -7.65 17.70 10.66
C MET A 394 -8.48 18.83 10.04
N GLY A 395 -9.71 19.11 10.53
CA GLY A 395 -10.51 20.24 10.12
C GLY A 395 -11.91 19.92 9.54
N MET A 396 -12.46 18.73 9.82
CA MET A 396 -13.84 18.38 9.40
C MET A 396 -14.74 17.98 10.58
N PRO A 397 -14.84 18.83 11.65
CA PRO A 397 -15.59 18.49 12.85
C PRO A 397 -17.08 18.37 12.60
N SER A 398 -17.65 19.18 11.70
CA SER A 398 -19.09 19.21 11.45
C SER A 398 -19.63 17.87 10.94
N ALA A 399 -18.85 17.13 10.16
CA ALA A 399 -19.25 15.83 9.60
C ALA A 399 -19.60 14.78 10.68
N PHE A 400 -19.04 14.93 11.87
CA PHE A 400 -19.20 14.03 13.02
C PHE A 400 -20.17 14.54 14.07
N LYS A 401 -20.66 15.78 13.92
CA LYS A 401 -21.52 16.41 14.91
C LYS A 401 -22.99 16.17 14.61
N ASP A 402 -23.73 15.78 15.63
CA ASP A 402 -25.17 15.54 15.53
C ASP A 402 -25.88 16.79 14.95
N PRO A 403 -26.69 16.63 13.90
CA PRO A 403 -27.42 17.72 13.24
C PRO A 403 -28.38 18.50 14.13
N ARG A 404 -28.80 17.94 15.26
CA ARG A 404 -29.68 18.59 16.25
C ARG A 404 -29.00 19.76 16.95
N PHE A 405 -27.68 19.82 16.93
CA PHE A 405 -26.92 20.87 17.61
C PHE A 405 -26.36 21.91 16.61
N PRO A 406 -26.18 23.16 17.05
CA PRO A 406 -25.56 24.19 16.19
C PRO A 406 -24.21 23.72 15.60
N GLY A 407 -23.99 23.90 14.32
CA GLY A 407 -22.80 23.42 13.62
C GLY A 407 -22.81 21.91 13.34
N GLY A 408 -23.96 21.23 13.46
CA GLY A 408 -24.12 19.82 13.15
C GLY A 408 -24.04 19.51 11.64
N ALA A 409 -23.83 18.25 11.33
CA ALA A 409 -23.58 17.77 9.97
C ALA A 409 -24.65 18.17 8.96
N LYS A 410 -24.24 18.48 7.74
CA LYS A 410 -25.10 18.84 6.61
C LYS A 410 -24.97 17.81 5.48
N PHE A 411 -25.72 16.70 5.58
CA PHE A 411 -25.77 15.63 4.57
C PHE A 411 -27.09 15.60 3.79
N GLY A 412 -27.66 16.76 3.53
CA GLY A 412 -28.91 16.90 2.73
C GLY A 412 -28.85 16.36 1.30
N GLY A 413 -27.66 16.03 0.78
CA GLY A 413 -27.51 15.31 -0.46
C GLY A 413 -27.75 13.80 -0.35
N MET A 414 -27.70 13.23 0.86
CA MET A 414 -27.91 11.79 1.12
C MET A 414 -29.34 11.45 1.51
N THR A 415 -30.08 12.37 2.15
CA THR A 415 -31.42 12.12 2.69
C THR A 415 -32.46 13.07 2.09
N THR A 416 -33.72 12.62 2.01
CA THR A 416 -34.86 13.45 1.62
C THR A 416 -35.48 14.18 2.79
N SER A 417 -35.19 13.77 4.02
CA SER A 417 -35.75 14.39 5.21
C SER A 417 -35.16 15.77 5.49
N THR A 418 -36.00 16.72 5.85
CA THR A 418 -35.65 18.04 6.39
C THR A 418 -35.66 18.08 7.91
N ASP A 419 -36.19 17.05 8.57
CA ASP A 419 -36.24 16.92 10.01
C ASP A 419 -34.82 16.73 10.59
N PRO A 420 -34.36 17.59 11.51
CA PRO A 420 -33.04 17.43 12.16
C PRO A 420 -32.87 16.08 12.88
N MET A 421 -33.96 15.49 13.36
CA MET A 421 -33.93 14.16 13.99
C MET A 421 -33.67 13.02 13.02
N GLN A 422 -33.85 13.30 11.72
CA GLN A 422 -33.65 12.38 10.60
C GLN A 422 -32.50 12.84 9.68
N GLN A 423 -31.67 13.74 10.12
CA GLN A 423 -30.44 14.08 9.41
C GLN A 423 -29.32 13.10 9.78
N LEU A 424 -28.36 12.96 8.85
CA LEU A 424 -27.24 12.04 9.02
C LEU A 424 -26.01 12.76 9.57
N TYR A 425 -25.19 12.04 10.29
CA TYR A 425 -23.82 12.40 10.64
C TYR A 425 -22.98 11.13 10.65
N ILE A 426 -21.67 11.27 10.53
CA ILE A 426 -20.74 10.14 10.58
C ILE A 426 -20.59 9.71 12.04
N ALA A 427 -21.21 8.59 12.41
CA ALA A 427 -21.10 8.05 13.78
C ALA A 427 -19.72 7.41 14.00
N LEU A 428 -19.20 6.69 13.01
CA LEU A 428 -17.94 5.96 13.10
C LEU A 428 -17.23 5.87 11.76
N VAL A 429 -15.91 6.14 11.78
CA VAL A 429 -14.97 5.76 10.72
C VAL A 429 -13.97 4.78 11.32
N GLN A 430 -14.12 3.51 10.99
CA GLN A 430 -13.22 2.46 11.44
C GLN A 430 -12.32 2.01 10.31
N HIS A 431 -11.01 2.07 10.53
CA HIS A 431 -9.99 1.61 9.60
C HIS A 431 -9.15 0.52 10.23
N LYS A 432 -8.99 -0.61 9.54
CA LYS A 432 -8.09 -1.68 9.94
C LYS A 432 -7.24 -2.11 8.76
N ALA A 433 -5.93 -2.24 8.96
CA ALA A 433 -4.99 -2.61 7.93
C ALA A 433 -4.01 -3.67 8.45
N PHE A 434 -3.59 -4.54 7.54
CA PHE A 434 -2.64 -5.61 7.81
C PHE A 434 -1.57 -5.66 6.74
N VAL A 435 -0.31 -5.79 7.16
CA VAL A 435 0.85 -6.04 6.30
C VAL A 435 1.80 -7.02 6.96
N ASP A 436 2.31 -7.96 6.17
CA ASP A 436 3.36 -8.89 6.59
C ASP A 436 4.44 -8.89 5.50
N VAL A 437 5.64 -8.44 5.86
CA VAL A 437 6.78 -8.27 4.94
C VAL A 437 7.85 -9.29 5.28
N ASP A 438 8.12 -10.17 4.33
CA ASP A 438 9.11 -11.23 4.44
C ASP A 438 10.06 -11.30 3.22
N GLU A 439 10.88 -12.33 3.14
CA GLU A 439 11.89 -12.52 2.11
C GLU A 439 11.30 -12.67 0.70
N GLU A 440 10.10 -13.14 0.57
CA GLU A 440 9.47 -13.44 -0.70
C GLU A 440 8.68 -12.24 -1.22
N GLY A 441 8.23 -11.37 -0.28
CA GLY A 441 7.40 -10.22 -0.60
C GLY A 441 6.65 -9.69 0.60
N THR A 442 5.44 -9.32 0.33
CA THR A 442 4.41 -9.11 1.32
C THR A 442 3.46 -10.29 1.21
N GLU A 443 3.59 -11.24 2.12
CA GLU A 443 2.86 -12.50 2.20
C GLU A 443 2.92 -13.41 0.95
N ALA A 444 4.03 -14.12 0.71
CA ALA A 444 4.19 -15.11 -0.37
C ALA A 444 5.20 -16.23 -0.05
N ALA A 445 5.08 -17.38 -0.70
CA ALA A 445 5.92 -18.55 -0.54
C ALA A 445 6.51 -19.05 -1.87
N ALA A 446 7.84 -19.03 -2.07
CA ALA A 446 8.70 -19.93 -2.87
C ALA A 446 10.14 -19.44 -3.12
N ALA A 447 11.12 -20.34 -3.14
CA ALA A 447 12.56 -20.07 -3.10
C ALA A 447 13.30 -20.26 -4.45
N THR A 448 14.36 -19.48 -4.70
CA THR A 448 15.27 -19.66 -5.85
C THR A 448 16.74 -19.40 -5.51
N ALA A 449 17.66 -20.23 -6.01
CA ALA A 449 19.11 -20.18 -5.74
C ALA A 449 19.93 -19.66 -6.93
N VAL A 450 21.01 -18.88 -6.69
CA VAL A 450 21.96 -18.39 -7.70
C VAL A 450 23.42 -18.58 -7.25
N ALA A 451 24.34 -18.94 -8.18
CA ALA A 451 25.76 -19.20 -7.95
C ALA A 451 26.65 -17.98 -8.29
N MET A 452 27.81 -17.86 -7.59
CA MET A 452 28.79 -16.76 -7.74
C MET A 452 30.05 -17.20 -8.49
N ALA A 453 30.67 -16.21 -9.20
CA ALA A 453 32.03 -16.31 -9.80
C ALA A 453 32.96 -15.25 -9.22
N VAL A 454 34.27 -15.54 -9.12
CA VAL A 454 35.30 -14.70 -8.50
C VAL A 454 36.18 -14.03 -9.56
N PRO A 455 36.48 -12.73 -9.51
CA PRO A 455 37.37 -12.05 -10.45
C PRO A 455 38.82 -11.91 -9.94
N THR A 456 39.79 -11.96 -10.84
CA THR A 456 41.24 -12.13 -10.59
C THR A 456 42.13 -10.91 -10.87
N SER A 457 41.65 -9.69 -10.91
CA SER A 457 42.49 -8.49 -11.01
C SER A 457 41.89 -7.29 -10.27
N MET A 458 42.75 -6.48 -9.62
CA MET A 458 42.34 -5.30 -8.83
C MET A 458 42.56 -4.01 -9.66
N PRO A 459 41.49 -3.36 -10.17
CA PRO A 459 41.59 -1.99 -10.69
C PRO A 459 41.78 -0.98 -9.58
N MET A 460 42.52 0.11 -9.82
CA MET A 460 42.74 1.21 -8.88
C MET A 460 41.43 1.92 -8.47
N ASP A 461 40.42 1.89 -9.34
CA ASP A 461 39.06 2.38 -9.08
C ASP A 461 38.03 1.25 -9.17
N ARG A 462 37.24 1.04 -8.14
CA ARG A 462 36.19 0.00 -8.16
C ARG A 462 34.82 0.60 -8.39
N PRO A 463 33.91 -0.10 -9.09
CA PRO A 463 32.49 0.25 -9.08
C PRO A 463 31.99 0.32 -7.63
N PHE A 464 31.33 1.42 -7.27
CA PHE A 464 30.76 1.58 -5.94
C PHE A 464 29.32 1.07 -5.92
N THR A 465 29.06 0.10 -5.04
CA THR A 465 27.72 -0.38 -4.76
C THR A 465 27.28 0.18 -3.41
N PRO A 466 26.28 1.10 -3.37
CA PRO A 466 25.79 1.64 -2.10
C PRO A 466 25.08 0.57 -1.28
N THR A 467 25.04 0.79 0.02
CA THR A 467 24.27 -0.02 0.96
C THR A 467 23.05 0.77 1.41
N PHE A 468 21.88 0.18 1.25
CA PHE A 468 20.64 0.61 1.89
C PHE A 468 20.37 -0.27 3.11
N ARG A 469 20.21 0.34 4.26
CA ARG A 469 20.04 -0.39 5.51
C ARG A 469 18.95 0.24 6.38
N ALA A 470 17.89 -0.51 6.66
CA ALA A 470 16.76 -0.12 7.49
C ALA A 470 16.77 -0.88 8.84
N ASP A 471 17.88 -0.77 9.60
CA ASP A 471 18.07 -1.33 10.94
C ASP A 471 17.78 -0.32 12.05
N ARG A 472 16.94 0.65 11.78
CA ARG A 472 16.53 1.77 12.62
C ARG A 472 15.18 2.28 12.17
N PRO A 473 14.48 3.14 12.91
CA PRO A 473 13.18 3.66 12.53
C PRO A 473 13.15 4.23 11.10
N PHE A 474 12.19 3.79 10.30
CA PHE A 474 12.04 4.18 8.90
C PHE A 474 10.57 4.39 8.52
N PHE A 475 10.35 5.26 7.54
CA PHE A 475 9.07 5.39 6.83
C PHE A 475 9.03 4.43 5.66
N TYR A 476 7.82 3.93 5.35
CA TYR A 476 7.59 3.19 4.12
C TYR A 476 6.21 3.47 3.53
N CYS A 477 6.09 3.31 2.21
CA CYS A 477 4.80 3.31 1.55
C CYS A 477 4.78 2.31 0.40
N ILE A 478 3.59 1.80 0.07
CA ILE A 478 3.35 0.99 -1.12
C ILE A 478 2.60 1.88 -2.11
N ARG A 479 3.16 2.04 -3.31
CA ARG A 479 2.64 2.93 -4.33
C ARG A 479 2.50 2.26 -5.68
N ASP A 480 1.58 2.77 -6.49
CA ASP A 480 1.54 2.48 -7.92
C ASP A 480 2.68 3.24 -8.63
N ILE A 481 3.48 2.52 -9.39
CA ILE A 481 4.67 3.07 -10.06
C ILE A 481 4.26 4.05 -11.17
N GLU A 482 3.19 3.74 -11.91
CA GLU A 482 2.73 4.53 -13.05
C GLU A 482 1.94 5.77 -12.62
N THR A 483 0.95 5.59 -11.77
CA THR A 483 0.09 6.71 -11.35
C THR A 483 0.67 7.53 -10.22
N GLY A 484 1.59 6.97 -9.45
CA GLY A 484 2.12 7.57 -8.23
C GLY A 484 1.19 7.47 -7.01
N CYS A 485 0.04 6.81 -7.13
CA CYS A 485 -0.94 6.68 -6.04
C CYS A 485 -0.37 5.92 -4.85
N ILE A 486 -0.41 6.50 -3.66
CA ILE A 486 -0.04 5.86 -2.40
C ILE A 486 -1.21 5.01 -1.94
N LEU A 487 -1.02 3.68 -1.92
CA LEU A 487 -2.03 2.72 -1.48
C LEU A 487 -1.95 2.44 0.01
N PHE A 488 -0.73 2.41 0.52
CA PHE A 488 -0.44 2.21 1.94
C PHE A 488 0.71 3.11 2.36
N ALA A 489 0.67 3.55 3.60
CA ALA A 489 1.75 4.30 4.24
C ALA A 489 1.92 3.86 5.70
N GLY A 490 3.14 3.94 6.19
CA GLY A 490 3.45 3.57 7.56
C GLY A 490 4.86 3.87 7.98
N ARG A 491 5.16 3.54 9.21
CA ARG A 491 6.52 3.53 9.76
C ARG A 491 6.75 2.30 10.62
N VAL A 492 7.98 1.86 10.64
CA VAL A 492 8.46 0.83 11.56
C VAL A 492 9.43 1.47 12.54
N VAL A 493 9.11 1.42 13.81
CA VAL A 493 9.96 1.87 14.92
C VAL A 493 10.33 0.71 15.84
N LYS A 494 9.54 -0.37 15.82
CA LYS A 494 9.74 -1.62 16.57
C LYS A 494 9.39 -2.81 15.65
N PRO A 495 10.34 -3.36 14.86
CA PRO A 495 10.09 -4.58 14.08
C PRO A 495 9.88 -5.75 15.04
N GLY A 496 8.82 -6.55 14.85
CA GLY A 496 8.49 -7.69 15.69
C GLY A 496 7.55 -7.40 16.85
N ALA A 497 7.00 -6.18 16.91
CA ALA A 497 5.90 -5.86 17.83
C ALA A 497 4.54 -6.23 17.19
#